data_961806563a2e067998ca1bda0415152d
#
_entry.id   961806563a2e067998ca1bda0415152d
#
_cell.length_a   1.000
_cell.length_b   1.000
_cell.length_c   1.000
_cell.angle_alpha   90.00
_cell.angle_beta   90.00
_cell.angle_gamma   90.00
#
_symmetry.space_group_name_H-M   'P 1'
#
loop_
_entity.id
_entity.type
_entity.pdbx_description
1 polymer ?
#
loop_
_entity_poly.entity_id
_entity_poly.type
_entity_poly.pdbx_seq_one_letter_code
_entity_poly.pdbx_strand_id
1 'polypeptide(L)'
;IILGFTGPIESLTPTMAASAELAFKEATDAGILGGSTLTPIRADSTCIDAAAATSAAERLVTSDNVVAIMGADCSGVTTAIANNVAVPNGVTIISPSATSPALTTIEDKGFFFRTAPSDARQGQILAQVVMDRGISKLAVTYTNNDYGKGLSDSFVGAFKNLGGEVTIEVPHEDGKADYSAEVSTLSASGATELAVLGYVDQGGRGIIQNSLDSGAFSRFILADGMIGQSLIDNVDGDLTGSFGTLPGSESDGAKMFVALASANGIPGDGPFEPEAYDAAALIALAIQAGNSAERASIQANIM
;
A
#
# COMPACT_ATOMS: atom_id res chain seq x y z
N ILE A 1 12.53 5.82 7.38
CA ILE A 1 11.11 5.60 6.99
C ILE A 1 10.82 6.51 5.80
N ILE A 2 10.39 5.94 4.68
CA ILE A 2 9.95 6.71 3.51
C ILE A 2 8.55 6.26 3.11
N LEU A 3 7.56 7.14 3.27
CA LEU A 3 6.14 6.91 3.00
C LEU A 3 5.53 8.17 2.36
N GLY A 4 4.38 8.05 1.71
CA GLY A 4 3.64 9.16 1.12
C GLY A 4 2.91 10.00 2.17
N PHE A 5 3.66 10.84 2.87
CA PHE A 5 3.08 11.77 3.83
C PHE A 5 2.28 12.90 3.18
N THR A 6 2.43 13.05 1.88
CA THR A 6 1.57 13.84 0.99
C THR A 6 1.11 12.96 -0.17
N GLY A 7 -0.04 13.31 -0.78
CA GLY A 7 -0.54 12.59 -1.95
C GLY A 7 -1.75 11.69 -1.67
N PRO A 8 -1.99 10.68 -2.53
CA PRO A 8 -3.29 10.01 -2.59
C PRO A 8 -3.59 9.02 -1.46
N ILE A 9 -2.65 8.78 -0.53
CA ILE A 9 -2.85 7.94 0.67
C ILE A 9 -2.33 8.62 1.95
N GLU A 10 -2.25 9.94 1.96
CA GLU A 10 -1.68 10.71 3.08
C GLU A 10 -2.41 10.48 4.41
N SER A 11 -3.68 10.06 4.37
CA SER A 11 -4.46 9.72 5.57
C SER A 11 -4.03 8.41 6.24
N LEU A 12 -3.40 7.49 5.51
CA LEU A 12 -3.01 6.17 5.99
C LEU A 12 -1.57 6.14 6.57
N THR A 13 -0.68 6.94 6.00
CA THR A 13 0.76 6.83 6.26
C THR A 13 1.22 7.29 7.66
N PRO A 14 0.56 8.23 8.36
CA PRO A 14 0.98 8.61 9.71
C PRO A 14 0.95 7.44 10.72
N THR A 15 -0.08 6.61 10.68
CA THR A 15 -0.21 5.45 11.58
C THR A 15 0.71 4.30 11.19
N MET A 16 0.96 4.10 9.89
CA MET A 16 1.99 3.19 9.41
C MET A 16 3.39 3.60 9.90
N ALA A 17 3.73 4.88 9.81
CA ALA A 17 5.00 5.39 10.32
C ALA A 17 5.12 5.22 11.83
N ALA A 18 4.05 5.52 12.58
CA ALA A 18 4.02 5.34 14.03
C ALA A 18 4.20 3.88 14.43
N SER A 19 3.61 2.93 13.67
CA SER A 19 3.76 1.49 13.88
C SER A 19 5.21 1.03 13.68
N ALA A 20 5.87 1.53 12.63
CA ALA A 20 7.29 1.24 12.39
C ALA A 20 8.20 1.84 13.49
N GLU A 21 7.92 3.08 13.91
CA GLU A 21 8.65 3.72 15.00
C GLU A 21 8.47 3.00 16.34
N LEU A 22 7.29 2.43 16.58
CA LEU A 22 7.03 1.59 17.75
C LEU A 22 7.95 0.36 17.75
N ALA A 23 8.09 -0.34 16.62
CA ALA A 23 9.00 -1.50 16.53
C ALA A 23 10.46 -1.11 16.79
N PHE A 24 10.93 0.00 16.23
CA PHE A 24 12.28 0.50 16.48
C PHE A 24 12.49 0.90 17.95
N LYS A 25 11.47 1.51 18.56
CA LYS A 25 11.50 1.85 19.99
C LYS A 25 11.59 0.62 20.86
N GLU A 26 10.77 -0.40 20.62
CA GLU A 26 10.78 -1.64 21.38
C GLU A 26 12.13 -2.36 21.28
N ALA A 27 12.70 -2.46 20.06
CA ALA A 27 14.01 -3.05 19.86
C ALA A 27 15.11 -2.31 20.64
N THR A 28 15.03 -0.98 20.66
CA THR A 28 15.95 -0.13 21.43
C THR A 28 15.78 -0.34 22.93
N ASP A 29 14.55 -0.28 23.43
CA ASP A 29 14.23 -0.41 24.87
C ASP A 29 14.56 -1.81 25.40
N ALA A 30 14.39 -2.84 24.58
CA ALA A 30 14.77 -4.21 24.91
C ALA A 30 16.29 -4.44 24.94
N GLY A 31 17.09 -3.47 24.49
CA GLY A 31 18.55 -3.54 24.51
C GLY A 31 19.14 -4.61 23.57
N ILE A 32 18.35 -5.10 22.60
CA ILE A 32 18.79 -6.16 21.67
C ILE A 32 19.89 -5.71 20.71
N LEU A 33 20.13 -4.42 20.63
CA LEU A 33 21.08 -3.80 19.70
C LEU A 33 22.46 -3.51 20.34
N GLY A 34 22.81 -4.25 21.40
CA GLY A 34 24.12 -4.10 22.07
C GLY A 34 24.38 -2.72 22.67
N GLY A 35 23.31 -2.02 23.09
CA GLY A 35 23.37 -0.66 23.65
C GLY A 35 23.29 0.47 22.61
N SER A 36 23.17 0.14 21.32
CA SER A 36 22.88 1.11 20.26
C SER A 36 21.38 1.42 20.22
N THR A 37 21.03 2.57 19.61
CA THR A 37 19.64 2.99 19.39
C THR A 37 19.32 3.06 17.90
N LEU A 38 18.08 2.73 17.52
CA LEU A 38 17.56 3.01 16.19
C LEU A 38 16.88 4.38 16.21
N THR A 39 17.33 5.24 15.32
CA THR A 39 16.79 6.60 15.18
C THR A 39 16.13 6.71 13.79
N PRO A 40 14.81 6.62 13.69
CA PRO A 40 14.13 6.75 12.40
C PRO A 40 14.21 8.18 11.87
N ILE A 41 14.48 8.31 10.58
CA ILE A 41 14.43 9.57 9.81
C ILE A 41 13.29 9.44 8.82
N ARG A 42 12.33 10.36 8.85
CA ARG A 42 11.19 10.37 7.92
C ARG A 42 11.53 11.11 6.63
N ALA A 43 11.04 10.58 5.52
CA ALA A 43 11.05 11.24 4.21
C ALA A 43 9.73 10.99 3.49
N ASP A 44 9.31 11.93 2.67
CA ASP A 44 8.08 11.84 1.90
C ASP A 44 8.34 11.22 0.52
N SER A 45 7.62 10.13 0.20
CA SER A 45 7.66 9.48 -1.12
C SER A 45 6.66 10.08 -2.09
N THR A 46 5.73 10.90 -1.62
CA THR A 46 4.58 11.45 -2.37
C THR A 46 3.63 10.40 -2.96
N CYS A 47 3.96 9.11 -2.91
CA CYS A 47 3.24 7.98 -3.49
C CYS A 47 3.27 7.93 -5.05
N ILE A 48 3.16 9.06 -5.75
CA ILE A 48 2.96 9.09 -7.21
C ILE A 48 4.11 9.78 -7.98
N ASP A 49 4.93 10.60 -7.35
CA ASP A 49 6.07 11.28 -8.01
C ASP A 49 7.37 10.48 -7.81
N ALA A 50 7.71 9.66 -8.81
CA ALA A 50 8.90 8.84 -8.77
C ALA A 50 10.22 9.65 -8.69
N ALA A 51 10.26 10.87 -9.22
CA ALA A 51 11.44 11.72 -9.17
C ALA A 51 11.63 12.31 -7.76
N ALA A 52 10.57 12.82 -7.15
CA ALA A 52 10.57 13.30 -5.77
C ALA A 52 10.93 12.18 -4.80
N ALA A 53 10.31 11.00 -4.93
CA ALA A 53 10.60 9.83 -4.11
C ALA A 53 12.05 9.37 -4.22
N THR A 54 12.60 9.31 -5.45
CA THR A 54 14.01 8.97 -5.69
C THR A 54 14.93 9.97 -5.01
N SER A 55 14.70 11.28 -5.18
CA SER A 55 15.50 12.32 -4.55
C SER A 55 15.46 12.27 -3.02
N ALA A 56 14.29 11.99 -2.45
CA ALA A 56 14.14 11.82 -1.00
C ALA A 56 14.92 10.59 -0.49
N ALA A 57 14.86 9.47 -1.21
CA ALA A 57 15.63 8.27 -0.87
C ALA A 57 17.14 8.48 -1.05
N GLU A 58 17.60 9.17 -2.09
CA GLU A 58 19.01 9.53 -2.28
C GLU A 58 19.53 10.35 -1.10
N ARG A 59 18.76 11.33 -0.61
CA ARG A 59 19.12 12.09 0.58
C ARG A 59 19.30 11.19 1.80
N LEU A 60 18.33 10.29 2.05
CA LEU A 60 18.42 9.34 3.17
C LEU A 60 19.70 8.50 3.09
N VAL A 61 20.05 8.01 1.90
CA VAL A 61 21.17 7.08 1.70
C VAL A 61 22.54 7.78 1.70
N THR A 62 22.64 8.97 1.09
CA THR A 62 23.92 9.66 0.85
C THR A 62 24.23 10.75 1.86
N SER A 63 23.23 11.47 2.35
CA SER A 63 23.39 12.58 3.29
C SER A 63 23.15 12.16 4.73
N ASP A 64 22.03 11.46 4.96
CA ASP A 64 21.65 10.99 6.30
C ASP A 64 22.30 9.65 6.66
N ASN A 65 22.95 8.97 5.68
CA ASN A 65 23.69 7.71 5.84
C ASN A 65 22.89 6.59 6.51
N VAL A 66 21.60 6.45 6.15
CA VAL A 66 20.76 5.38 6.71
C VAL A 66 21.30 4.00 6.33
N VAL A 67 21.12 3.04 7.21
CA VAL A 67 21.62 1.67 7.06
C VAL A 67 20.60 0.76 6.37
N ALA A 68 19.31 1.06 6.48
CA ALA A 68 18.20 0.37 5.81
C ALA A 68 17.02 1.33 5.62
N ILE A 69 16.05 0.96 4.82
CA ILE A 69 14.83 1.74 4.53
C ILE A 69 13.61 0.89 4.85
N MET A 70 12.72 1.38 5.71
CA MET A 70 11.34 0.93 5.81
C MET A 70 10.50 1.80 4.88
N GLY A 71 9.83 1.17 3.92
CA GLY A 71 9.11 1.85 2.83
C GLY A 71 9.55 1.35 1.45
N ALA A 72 9.18 1.98 0.32
CA ALA A 72 8.10 2.95 0.30
C ALA A 72 6.75 2.21 0.35
N ASP A 73 5.68 2.98 0.36
CA ASP A 73 4.32 2.48 0.46
C ASP A 73 3.73 2.11 -0.91
N CYS A 74 3.73 3.03 -1.85
CA CYS A 74 3.11 2.87 -3.17
C CYS A 74 4.06 2.17 -4.15
N SER A 75 3.52 1.23 -4.95
CA SER A 75 4.32 0.31 -5.77
C SER A 75 5.24 1.00 -6.79
N GLY A 76 4.75 2.03 -7.50
CA GLY A 76 5.54 2.73 -8.53
C GLY A 76 6.76 3.44 -7.95
N VAL A 77 6.59 4.19 -6.85
CA VAL A 77 7.71 4.87 -6.18
C VAL A 77 8.64 3.87 -5.49
N THR A 78 8.11 2.75 -4.97
CA THR A 78 8.93 1.66 -4.43
C THR A 78 9.84 1.06 -5.51
N THR A 79 9.29 0.80 -6.70
CA THR A 79 10.06 0.32 -7.86
C THR A 79 11.16 1.31 -8.23
N ALA A 80 10.84 2.60 -8.26
CA ALA A 80 11.81 3.66 -8.59
C ALA A 80 12.94 3.74 -7.55
N ILE A 81 12.61 3.74 -6.26
CA ILE A 81 13.58 3.79 -5.17
C ILE A 81 14.46 2.52 -5.16
N ALA A 82 13.87 1.34 -5.31
CA ALA A 82 14.60 0.09 -5.33
C ALA A 82 15.64 0.09 -6.47
N ASN A 83 15.20 0.39 -7.69
CA ASN A 83 16.07 0.33 -8.88
C ASN A 83 17.13 1.44 -8.92
N ASN A 84 16.78 2.65 -8.52
CA ASN A 84 17.65 3.80 -8.72
C ASN A 84 18.53 4.13 -7.49
N VAL A 85 18.08 3.73 -6.29
CA VAL A 85 18.77 4.13 -5.04
C VAL A 85 19.15 2.94 -4.18
N ALA A 86 18.20 2.10 -3.75
CA ALA A 86 18.48 1.09 -2.74
C ALA A 86 19.44 0.00 -3.25
N VAL A 87 19.11 -0.65 -4.35
CA VAL A 87 19.94 -1.73 -4.95
C VAL A 87 21.32 -1.23 -5.37
N PRO A 88 21.48 -0.09 -6.09
CA PRO A 88 22.79 0.42 -6.45
C PRO A 88 23.70 0.77 -5.26
N ASN A 89 23.10 1.19 -4.15
CA ASN A 89 23.85 1.58 -2.94
C ASN A 89 23.95 0.45 -1.89
N GLY A 90 23.46 -0.76 -2.20
CA GLY A 90 23.49 -1.89 -1.28
C GLY A 90 22.69 -1.65 0.01
N VAL A 91 21.55 -0.95 -0.09
CA VAL A 91 20.67 -0.65 1.04
C VAL A 91 19.45 -1.55 0.99
N THR A 92 19.21 -2.29 2.06
CA THR A 92 18.00 -3.09 2.20
C THR A 92 16.77 -2.17 2.33
N ILE A 93 15.77 -2.43 1.52
CA ILE A 93 14.48 -1.74 1.54
C ILE A 93 13.35 -2.75 1.80
N ILE A 94 12.50 -2.49 2.78
CA ILE A 94 11.35 -3.34 3.13
C ILE A 94 10.08 -2.51 3.06
N SER A 95 9.25 -2.80 2.06
CA SER A 95 7.97 -2.12 1.88
C SER A 95 6.87 -2.75 2.73
N PRO A 96 6.07 -1.95 3.46
CA PRO A 96 4.91 -2.44 4.19
C PRO A 96 3.70 -2.67 3.29
N SER A 97 3.59 -2.00 2.14
CA SER A 97 2.33 -1.90 1.38
C SER A 97 2.46 -1.82 -0.13
N ALA A 98 3.65 -1.97 -0.69
CA ALA A 98 3.83 -2.04 -2.13
C ALA A 98 3.43 -3.42 -2.66
N THR A 99 2.21 -3.54 -3.16
CA THR A 99 1.54 -4.81 -3.46
C THR A 99 1.65 -5.27 -4.90
N SER A 100 2.07 -4.40 -5.84
CA SER A 100 2.13 -4.75 -7.28
C SER A 100 2.81 -6.10 -7.54
N PRO A 101 2.22 -6.97 -8.39
CA PRO A 101 2.83 -8.23 -8.77
C PRO A 101 4.21 -8.08 -9.43
N ALA A 102 4.46 -6.95 -10.13
CA ALA A 102 5.72 -6.67 -10.78
C ALA A 102 6.91 -6.64 -9.82
N LEU A 103 6.69 -6.21 -8.57
CA LEU A 103 7.72 -6.18 -7.53
C LEU A 103 8.25 -7.57 -7.14
N THR A 104 7.52 -8.65 -7.43
CA THR A 104 7.96 -10.02 -7.15
C THR A 104 9.15 -10.44 -8.02
N THR A 105 9.34 -9.81 -9.17
CA THR A 105 10.31 -10.21 -10.20
C THR A 105 11.29 -9.11 -10.59
N ILE A 106 11.39 -8.04 -9.81
CA ILE A 106 12.42 -7.01 -10.07
C ILE A 106 13.83 -7.56 -9.82
N GLU A 107 14.79 -6.99 -10.51
CA GLU A 107 16.23 -7.37 -10.37
C GLU A 107 16.85 -6.72 -9.13
N ASP A 108 16.37 -7.13 -7.95
CA ASP A 108 16.67 -6.49 -6.66
C ASP A 108 17.98 -6.95 -6.00
N LYS A 109 18.63 -7.98 -6.52
CA LYS A 109 19.85 -8.58 -5.94
C LYS A 109 19.70 -8.96 -4.45
N GLY A 110 18.48 -9.21 -3.99
CA GLY A 110 18.18 -9.53 -2.61
C GLY A 110 18.19 -8.33 -1.66
N PHE A 111 17.95 -7.12 -2.17
CA PHE A 111 17.84 -5.90 -1.36
C PHE A 111 16.40 -5.41 -1.17
N PHE A 112 15.44 -5.88 -1.97
CA PHE A 112 14.03 -5.53 -1.80
C PHE A 112 13.25 -6.66 -1.14
N PHE A 113 12.46 -6.29 -0.15
CA PHE A 113 11.51 -7.15 0.56
C PHE A 113 10.18 -6.42 0.77
N ARG A 114 9.12 -7.16 1.05
CA ARG A 114 7.84 -6.60 1.47
C ARG A 114 7.14 -7.50 2.49
N THR A 115 6.44 -6.90 3.42
CA THR A 115 5.60 -7.58 4.40
C THR A 115 4.15 -7.73 3.93
N ALA A 116 3.72 -6.92 2.96
CA ALA A 116 2.42 -7.06 2.32
C ALA A 116 2.40 -8.22 1.29
N PRO A 117 1.26 -8.92 1.13
CA PRO A 117 1.07 -9.88 0.05
C PRO A 117 0.99 -9.20 -1.32
N SER A 118 1.14 -10.00 -2.39
CA SER A 118 1.00 -9.50 -3.77
C SER A 118 -0.46 -9.38 -4.20
N ASP A 119 -0.76 -8.35 -5.00
CA ASP A 119 -2.05 -8.16 -5.69
C ASP A 119 -2.43 -9.31 -6.63
N ALA A 120 -1.46 -10.12 -7.04
CA ALA A 120 -1.76 -11.38 -7.73
C ALA A 120 -2.69 -12.28 -6.91
N ARG A 121 -2.57 -12.25 -5.58
CA ARG A 121 -3.46 -12.98 -4.66
C ARG A 121 -4.70 -12.17 -4.33
N GLN A 122 -4.56 -10.88 -4.03
CA GLN A 122 -5.68 -10.02 -3.68
C GLN A 122 -6.72 -9.96 -4.79
N GLY A 123 -6.30 -9.79 -6.04
CA GLY A 123 -7.21 -9.78 -7.19
C GLY A 123 -8.01 -11.08 -7.34
N GLN A 124 -7.39 -12.24 -7.09
CA GLN A 124 -8.08 -13.53 -7.09
C GLN A 124 -9.15 -13.62 -5.98
N ILE A 125 -8.80 -13.20 -4.76
CA ILE A 125 -9.72 -13.22 -3.62
C ILE A 125 -10.87 -12.24 -3.85
N LEU A 126 -10.57 -11.02 -4.29
CA LEU A 126 -11.60 -10.02 -4.57
C LEU A 126 -12.57 -10.52 -5.64
N ALA A 127 -12.08 -11.13 -6.71
CA ALA A 127 -12.91 -11.72 -7.76
C ALA A 127 -13.85 -12.82 -7.21
N GLN A 128 -13.33 -13.68 -6.34
CA GLN A 128 -14.15 -14.72 -5.70
C GLN A 128 -15.23 -14.09 -4.79
N VAL A 129 -14.87 -13.11 -3.97
CA VAL A 129 -15.82 -12.42 -3.08
C VAL A 129 -16.93 -11.73 -3.88
N VAL A 130 -16.59 -11.11 -5.00
CA VAL A 130 -17.56 -10.48 -5.92
C VAL A 130 -18.53 -11.51 -6.48
N MET A 131 -18.02 -12.65 -6.98
CA MET A 131 -18.85 -13.74 -7.50
C MET A 131 -19.75 -14.36 -6.42
N ASP A 132 -19.22 -14.59 -5.22
CA ASP A 132 -19.96 -15.16 -4.09
C ASP A 132 -21.12 -14.25 -3.63
N ARG A 133 -20.99 -12.94 -3.88
CA ARG A 133 -22.05 -11.93 -3.65
C ARG A 133 -23.07 -11.86 -4.80
N GLY A 134 -22.94 -12.71 -5.81
CA GLY A 134 -23.86 -12.78 -6.96
C GLY A 134 -23.64 -11.67 -8.00
N ILE A 135 -22.53 -10.95 -7.94
CA ILE A 135 -22.17 -9.92 -8.92
C ILE A 135 -21.44 -10.60 -10.06
N SER A 136 -22.07 -10.69 -11.23
CA SER A 136 -21.51 -11.33 -12.42
C SER A 136 -21.14 -10.36 -13.54
N LYS A 137 -21.46 -9.06 -13.37
CA LYS A 137 -21.21 -8.04 -14.39
C LYS A 137 -20.87 -6.70 -13.70
N LEU A 138 -19.74 -6.09 -14.07
CA LEU A 138 -19.27 -4.83 -13.49
C LEU A 138 -18.41 -4.03 -14.47
N ALA A 139 -18.23 -2.73 -14.17
CA ALA A 139 -17.19 -1.89 -14.73
C ALA A 139 -15.99 -1.82 -13.78
N VAL A 140 -14.81 -1.56 -14.30
CA VAL A 140 -13.57 -1.42 -13.54
C VAL A 140 -12.93 -0.08 -13.83
N THR A 141 -12.52 0.64 -12.80
CA THR A 141 -11.57 1.74 -12.92
C THR A 141 -10.39 1.52 -11.97
N TYR A 142 -9.22 1.96 -12.38
CA TYR A 142 -8.00 1.80 -11.59
C TYR A 142 -7.09 3.01 -11.72
N THR A 143 -6.34 3.35 -10.66
CA THR A 143 -5.32 4.41 -10.73
C THR A 143 -4.24 4.04 -11.74
N ASN A 144 -3.88 5.00 -12.62
CA ASN A 144 -2.98 4.78 -13.74
C ASN A 144 -1.50 4.70 -13.31
N ASN A 145 -1.17 3.68 -12.55
CA ASN A 145 0.19 3.39 -12.09
C ASN A 145 0.42 1.87 -11.91
N ASP A 146 1.62 1.48 -11.46
CA ASP A 146 2.01 0.08 -11.29
C ASP A 146 1.11 -0.70 -10.32
N TYR A 147 0.59 -0.05 -9.26
CA TYR A 147 -0.35 -0.66 -8.33
C TYR A 147 -1.70 -0.92 -8.99
N GLY A 148 -2.37 0.13 -9.45
CA GLY A 148 -3.72 0.01 -10.00
C GLY A 148 -3.77 -0.91 -11.22
N LYS A 149 -2.78 -0.80 -12.12
CA LYS A 149 -2.71 -1.68 -13.31
C LYS A 149 -2.48 -3.14 -12.93
N GLY A 150 -1.54 -3.42 -12.03
CA GLY A 150 -1.23 -4.78 -11.60
C GLY A 150 -2.38 -5.46 -10.87
N LEU A 151 -3.07 -4.73 -10.00
CA LEU A 151 -4.25 -5.20 -9.30
C LEU A 151 -5.43 -5.41 -10.26
N SER A 152 -5.67 -4.45 -11.19
CA SER A 152 -6.73 -4.58 -12.20
C SER A 152 -6.52 -5.81 -13.06
N ASP A 153 -5.33 -6.02 -13.60
CA ASP A 153 -5.01 -7.20 -14.41
C ASP A 153 -5.29 -8.51 -13.64
N SER A 154 -4.90 -8.57 -12.38
CA SER A 154 -5.09 -9.74 -11.51
C SER A 154 -6.57 -9.98 -11.22
N PHE A 155 -7.31 -8.93 -10.86
CA PHE A 155 -8.74 -8.99 -10.55
C PHE A 155 -9.57 -9.33 -11.79
N VAL A 156 -9.39 -8.59 -12.89
CA VAL A 156 -10.13 -8.77 -14.14
C VAL A 156 -9.88 -10.15 -14.74
N GLY A 157 -8.63 -10.61 -14.73
CA GLY A 157 -8.27 -11.94 -15.18
C GLY A 157 -8.97 -13.04 -14.37
N ALA A 158 -8.92 -12.93 -13.04
CA ALA A 158 -9.57 -13.90 -12.15
C ALA A 158 -11.09 -13.84 -12.27
N PHE A 159 -11.69 -12.66 -12.33
CA PHE A 159 -13.15 -12.48 -12.44
C PHE A 159 -13.70 -13.09 -13.74
N LYS A 160 -13.03 -12.84 -14.86
CA LYS A 160 -13.38 -13.47 -16.15
C LYS A 160 -13.24 -14.99 -16.12
N ASN A 161 -12.20 -15.52 -15.48
CA ASN A 161 -12.00 -16.97 -15.32
C ASN A 161 -13.10 -17.63 -14.49
N LEU A 162 -13.73 -16.91 -13.57
CA LEU A 162 -14.88 -17.35 -12.80
C LEU A 162 -16.22 -17.18 -13.55
N GLY A 163 -16.20 -16.67 -14.79
CA GLY A 163 -17.39 -16.46 -15.61
C GLY A 163 -18.01 -15.07 -15.48
N GLY A 164 -17.33 -14.14 -14.83
CA GLY A 164 -17.76 -12.74 -14.73
C GLY A 164 -17.53 -11.94 -16.02
N GLU A 165 -18.34 -10.91 -16.22
CA GLU A 165 -18.27 -9.98 -17.36
C GLU A 165 -17.74 -8.61 -16.86
N VAL A 166 -16.63 -8.16 -17.41
CA VAL A 166 -16.15 -6.77 -17.28
C VAL A 166 -16.60 -6.01 -18.50
N THR A 167 -17.53 -5.07 -18.32
CA THR A 167 -18.14 -4.30 -19.43
C THR A 167 -17.17 -3.29 -20.02
N ILE A 168 -16.37 -2.67 -19.16
CA ILE A 168 -15.31 -1.72 -19.52
C ILE A 168 -14.25 -1.68 -18.41
N GLU A 169 -13.03 -1.38 -18.81
CA GLU A 169 -11.90 -1.13 -17.91
C GLU A 169 -11.26 0.21 -18.32
N VAL A 170 -11.23 1.19 -17.41
CA VAL A 170 -10.77 2.56 -17.68
C VAL A 170 -9.80 3.01 -16.61
N PRO A 171 -8.57 3.44 -16.92
CA PRO A 171 -7.69 4.05 -15.94
C PRO A 171 -8.19 5.45 -15.55
N HIS A 172 -7.85 5.87 -14.32
CA HIS A 172 -8.00 7.25 -13.86
C HIS A 172 -6.68 7.78 -13.33
N GLU A 173 -6.48 9.08 -13.46
CA GLU A 173 -5.32 9.76 -12.87
C GLU A 173 -5.66 10.25 -11.47
N ASP A 174 -4.67 10.26 -10.56
CA ASP A 174 -4.81 10.92 -9.27
C ASP A 174 -4.63 12.44 -9.40
N GLY A 175 -5.15 13.19 -8.42
CA GLY A 175 -4.96 14.65 -8.35
C GLY A 175 -5.81 15.48 -9.30
N LYS A 176 -6.77 14.90 -10.04
CA LYS A 176 -7.72 15.66 -10.85
C LYS A 176 -8.80 16.30 -9.97
N ALA A 177 -9.28 17.46 -10.41
CA ALA A 177 -10.38 18.17 -9.74
C ALA A 177 -11.76 17.59 -10.07
N ASP A 178 -11.90 16.88 -11.21
CA ASP A 178 -13.18 16.37 -11.71
C ASP A 178 -12.96 15.04 -12.46
N TYR A 179 -13.85 14.08 -12.20
CA TYR A 179 -13.86 12.73 -12.76
C TYR A 179 -15.14 12.42 -13.54
N SER A 180 -15.95 13.42 -13.87
CA SER A 180 -17.23 13.24 -14.56
C SER A 180 -17.10 12.56 -15.93
N ALA A 181 -16.01 12.79 -16.65
CA ALA A 181 -15.73 12.17 -17.93
C ALA A 181 -15.47 10.65 -17.81
N GLU A 182 -14.67 10.24 -16.83
CA GLU A 182 -14.41 8.83 -16.51
C GLU A 182 -15.70 8.14 -16.07
N VAL A 183 -16.45 8.75 -15.14
CA VAL A 183 -17.71 8.22 -14.63
C VAL A 183 -18.76 8.08 -15.75
N SER A 184 -18.88 9.07 -16.63
CA SER A 184 -19.76 9.01 -17.81
C SER A 184 -19.39 7.84 -18.74
N THR A 185 -18.09 7.64 -18.97
CA THR A 185 -17.59 6.54 -19.82
C THR A 185 -17.89 5.18 -19.19
N LEU A 186 -17.65 5.04 -17.89
CA LEU A 186 -17.91 3.82 -17.11
C LEU A 186 -19.42 3.48 -17.12
N SER A 187 -20.27 4.47 -16.84
CA SER A 187 -21.73 4.33 -16.82
C SER A 187 -22.31 3.95 -18.17
N ALA A 188 -21.78 4.51 -19.27
CA ALA A 188 -22.24 4.20 -20.62
C ALA A 188 -22.02 2.71 -21.01
N SER A 189 -21.20 1.96 -20.27
CA SER A 189 -20.97 0.53 -20.50
C SER A 189 -22.15 -0.37 -20.12
N GLY A 190 -23.12 0.16 -19.38
CA GLY A 190 -24.31 -0.57 -18.90
C GLY A 190 -24.05 -1.49 -17.71
N ALA A 191 -22.94 -1.30 -17.00
CA ALA A 191 -22.73 -1.92 -15.69
C ALA A 191 -23.49 -1.15 -14.60
N THR A 192 -23.92 -1.87 -13.57
CA THR A 192 -24.56 -1.29 -12.37
C THR A 192 -23.64 -1.29 -11.15
N GLU A 193 -22.56 -2.06 -11.23
CA GLU A 193 -21.56 -2.18 -10.17
C GLU A 193 -20.21 -1.64 -10.69
N LEU A 194 -19.47 -0.94 -9.83
CA LEU A 194 -18.18 -0.37 -10.17
C LEU A 194 -17.08 -0.86 -9.22
N ALA A 195 -16.05 -1.49 -9.76
CA ALA A 195 -14.82 -1.73 -9.02
C ALA A 195 -13.91 -0.49 -9.16
N VAL A 196 -13.48 0.06 -8.01
CA VAL A 196 -12.58 1.20 -7.90
C VAL A 196 -11.28 0.74 -7.25
N LEU A 197 -10.26 0.52 -8.07
CA LEU A 197 -8.94 0.04 -7.67
C LEU A 197 -7.98 1.23 -7.66
N GLY A 198 -8.09 2.06 -6.65
CA GLY A 198 -7.44 3.36 -6.58
C GLY A 198 -6.96 3.72 -5.19
N TYR A 199 -6.88 5.02 -4.94
CA TYR A 199 -6.40 5.59 -3.69
C TYR A 199 -7.46 6.47 -3.01
N VAL A 200 -7.50 6.35 -1.66
CA VAL A 200 -8.58 6.85 -0.80
C VAL A 200 -8.65 8.37 -0.73
N ASP A 201 -7.54 9.09 -0.86
CA ASP A 201 -7.52 10.54 -0.64
C ASP A 201 -7.60 11.37 -1.93
N GLN A 202 -7.53 10.74 -3.10
CA GLN A 202 -7.55 11.45 -4.40
C GLN A 202 -8.45 10.77 -5.44
N GLY A 203 -7.88 10.16 -6.49
CA GLY A 203 -8.58 9.71 -7.67
C GLY A 203 -9.73 8.74 -7.41
N GLY A 204 -9.49 7.72 -6.60
CA GLY A 204 -10.52 6.74 -6.24
C GLY A 204 -11.70 7.37 -5.52
N ARG A 205 -11.45 8.27 -4.55
CA ARG A 205 -12.50 9.04 -3.87
C ARG A 205 -13.26 9.93 -4.85
N GLY A 206 -12.53 10.62 -5.74
CA GLY A 206 -13.14 11.50 -6.74
C GLY A 206 -14.09 10.75 -7.69
N ILE A 207 -13.70 9.55 -8.13
CA ILE A 207 -14.57 8.66 -8.93
C ILE A 207 -15.83 8.29 -8.15
N ILE A 208 -15.71 7.91 -6.88
CA ILE A 208 -16.86 7.57 -6.04
C ILE A 208 -17.79 8.77 -5.87
N GLN A 209 -17.26 9.94 -5.51
CA GLN A 209 -18.07 11.15 -5.33
C GLN A 209 -18.81 11.52 -6.62
N ASN A 210 -18.12 11.58 -7.77
CA ASN A 210 -18.77 11.91 -9.03
C ASN A 210 -19.79 10.85 -9.46
N SER A 211 -19.60 9.59 -9.09
CA SER A 211 -20.57 8.52 -9.33
C SER A 211 -21.85 8.72 -8.53
N LEU A 212 -21.74 9.07 -7.25
CA LEU A 212 -22.87 9.37 -6.37
C LEU A 212 -23.60 10.63 -6.81
N ASP A 213 -22.88 11.70 -7.09
CA ASP A 213 -23.46 13.00 -7.52
C ASP A 213 -24.26 12.89 -8.83
N SER A 214 -23.78 12.07 -9.76
CA SER A 214 -24.47 11.84 -11.04
C SER A 214 -25.53 10.73 -10.98
N GLY A 215 -25.57 9.94 -9.90
CA GLY A 215 -26.39 8.75 -9.80
C GLY A 215 -25.97 7.60 -10.75
N ALA A 216 -24.74 7.64 -11.26
CA ALA A 216 -24.22 6.64 -12.19
C ALA A 216 -23.98 5.29 -11.51
N PHE A 217 -23.40 5.32 -10.31
CA PHE A 217 -23.17 4.15 -9.47
C PHE A 217 -23.45 4.50 -8.01
N SER A 218 -23.93 3.51 -7.23
CA SER A 218 -24.24 3.67 -5.80
C SER A 218 -23.61 2.62 -4.91
N ARG A 219 -22.98 1.59 -5.51
CA ARG A 219 -22.25 0.55 -4.77
C ARG A 219 -20.90 0.32 -5.43
N PHE A 220 -19.89 0.17 -4.60
CA PHE A 220 -18.50 0.12 -5.03
C PHE A 220 -17.81 -1.13 -4.49
N ILE A 221 -16.96 -1.72 -5.33
CA ILE A 221 -16.09 -2.82 -4.99
C ILE A 221 -14.68 -2.22 -4.87
N LEU A 222 -14.08 -2.37 -3.69
CA LEU A 222 -12.88 -1.65 -3.30
C LEU A 222 -11.71 -2.60 -3.04
N ALA A 223 -10.50 -2.09 -3.13
CA ALA A 223 -9.30 -2.79 -2.70
C ALA A 223 -8.58 -1.98 -1.60
N ASP A 224 -7.48 -2.50 -1.11
CA ASP A 224 -6.70 -2.00 0.03
C ASP A 224 -6.43 -0.49 0.00
N GLY A 225 -6.00 0.05 -1.15
CA GLY A 225 -5.75 1.48 -1.30
C GLY A 225 -6.97 2.40 -1.16
N MET A 226 -8.17 1.82 -1.13
CA MET A 226 -9.44 2.53 -0.92
C MET A 226 -10.02 2.33 0.48
N ILE A 227 -9.42 1.48 1.31
CA ILE A 227 -9.92 1.19 2.65
C ILE A 227 -9.31 2.17 3.66
N GLY A 228 -10.14 2.96 4.27
CA GLY A 228 -9.73 3.93 5.28
C GLY A 228 -10.89 4.79 5.76
N GLN A 229 -10.80 5.28 7.00
CA GLN A 229 -11.82 6.16 7.59
C GLN A 229 -12.01 7.45 6.77
N SER A 230 -10.91 7.94 6.16
CA SER A 230 -10.92 9.10 5.28
C SER A 230 -11.93 8.99 4.12
N LEU A 231 -12.16 7.79 3.56
CA LEU A 231 -13.19 7.61 2.54
C LEU A 231 -14.58 7.93 3.07
N ILE A 232 -14.91 7.42 4.26
CA ILE A 232 -16.23 7.62 4.89
C ILE A 232 -16.40 9.08 5.28
N ASP A 233 -15.36 9.70 5.80
CA ASP A 233 -15.40 11.08 6.32
C ASP A 233 -15.49 12.14 5.19
N ASN A 234 -14.98 11.83 4.00
CA ASN A 234 -14.81 12.80 2.91
C ASN A 234 -15.65 12.51 1.66
N VAL A 235 -16.47 11.47 1.66
CA VAL A 235 -17.48 11.24 0.61
C VAL A 235 -18.83 11.71 1.11
N ASP A 236 -19.45 12.61 0.35
CA ASP A 236 -20.83 13.05 0.62
C ASP A 236 -21.79 12.10 -0.10
N GLY A 237 -22.37 11.18 0.65
CA GLY A 237 -23.31 10.21 0.12
C GLY A 237 -23.34 8.88 0.86
N ASP A 238 -24.23 8.00 0.41
CA ASP A 238 -24.43 6.68 1.01
C ASP A 238 -23.53 5.63 0.35
N LEU A 239 -22.60 5.07 1.12
CA LEU A 239 -21.72 3.97 0.71
C LEU A 239 -22.28 2.59 1.14
N THR A 240 -23.49 2.50 1.64
CA THR A 240 -24.10 1.25 2.11
C THR A 240 -24.10 0.19 1.01
N GLY A 241 -23.62 -0.99 1.35
CA GLY A 241 -23.50 -2.11 0.41
C GLY A 241 -22.22 -2.13 -0.39
N SER A 242 -21.38 -1.07 -0.32
CA SER A 242 -20.02 -1.12 -0.83
C SER A 242 -19.17 -2.03 0.06
N PHE A 243 -18.16 -2.68 -0.53
CA PHE A 243 -17.28 -3.59 0.19
C PHE A 243 -15.93 -3.70 -0.51
N GLY A 244 -14.96 -4.25 0.19
CA GLY A 244 -13.62 -4.44 -0.38
C GLY A 244 -12.84 -5.53 0.32
N THR A 245 -11.59 -5.68 -0.10
CA THR A 245 -10.61 -6.57 0.53
C THR A 245 -9.40 -5.77 0.98
N LEU A 246 -8.85 -6.16 2.10
CA LEU A 246 -7.64 -5.61 2.70
C LEU A 246 -6.74 -6.77 3.11
N PRO A 247 -5.43 -6.73 2.85
CA PRO A 247 -4.48 -7.64 3.48
C PRO A 247 -4.60 -7.58 5.00
N GLY A 248 -4.47 -8.71 5.64
CA GLY A 248 -4.55 -8.80 7.08
C GLY A 248 -4.41 -10.23 7.59
N SER A 249 -4.29 -10.37 8.90
CA SER A 249 -4.18 -11.65 9.59
C SER A 249 -5.03 -11.66 10.85
N GLU A 250 -5.66 -12.80 11.12
CA GLU A 250 -6.36 -13.06 12.39
C GLU A 250 -5.50 -13.89 13.38
N SER A 251 -4.20 -13.95 13.13
CA SER A 251 -3.25 -14.66 13.97
C SER A 251 -3.18 -14.09 15.40
N ASP A 252 -2.65 -14.88 16.33
CA ASP A 252 -2.43 -14.37 17.68
C ASP A 252 -1.41 -13.23 17.71
N GLY A 253 -0.42 -13.23 16.80
CA GLY A 253 0.50 -12.10 16.60
C GLY A 253 -0.22 -10.82 16.18
N ALA A 254 -1.17 -10.89 15.25
CA ALA A 254 -1.97 -9.73 14.86
C ALA A 254 -2.77 -9.15 16.03
N LYS A 255 -3.40 -10.01 16.85
CA LYS A 255 -4.13 -9.58 18.05
C LYS A 255 -3.20 -8.94 19.10
N MET A 256 -1.99 -9.49 19.26
CA MET A 256 -0.97 -8.90 20.13
C MET A 256 -0.53 -7.53 19.64
N PHE A 257 -0.33 -7.38 18.33
CA PHE A 257 0.02 -6.09 17.72
C PHE A 257 -1.09 -5.05 17.97
N VAL A 258 -2.36 -5.37 17.74
CA VAL A 258 -3.48 -4.44 18.01
C VAL A 258 -3.47 -3.96 19.45
N ALA A 259 -3.27 -4.86 20.41
CA ALA A 259 -3.21 -4.50 21.83
C ALA A 259 -2.00 -3.60 22.13
N LEU A 260 -0.83 -3.93 21.57
CA LEU A 260 0.41 -3.16 21.72
C LEU A 260 0.28 -1.76 21.11
N ALA A 261 -0.20 -1.66 19.86
CA ALA A 261 -0.42 -0.43 19.13
C ALA A 261 -1.38 0.50 19.90
N SER A 262 -2.53 -0.04 20.32
CA SER A 262 -3.52 0.72 21.10
C SER A 262 -2.97 1.24 22.41
N ALA A 263 -2.13 0.47 23.11
CA ALA A 263 -1.44 0.91 24.33
C ALA A 263 -0.45 2.07 24.08
N ASN A 264 -0.02 2.27 22.83
CA ASN A 264 0.88 3.33 22.40
C ASN A 264 0.17 4.43 21.58
N GLY A 265 -1.17 4.46 21.57
CA GLY A 265 -1.96 5.50 20.91
C GLY A 265 -2.06 5.35 19.38
N ILE A 266 -1.78 4.15 18.86
CA ILE A 266 -1.96 3.78 17.46
C ILE A 266 -3.21 2.91 17.37
N PRO A 267 -4.10 3.04 16.36
CA PRO A 267 -5.30 2.21 16.23
C PRO A 267 -4.99 0.70 16.22
N GLY A 268 -4.01 0.28 15.45
CA GLY A 268 -3.52 -1.10 15.37
C GLY A 268 -4.30 -1.98 14.40
N ASP A 269 -5.42 -1.51 13.88
CA ASP A 269 -6.30 -2.20 12.92
C ASP A 269 -6.44 -1.44 11.59
N GLY A 270 -5.70 -0.34 11.44
CA GLY A 270 -5.62 0.41 10.19
C GLY A 270 -4.84 -0.34 9.11
N PRO A 271 -5.09 0.03 7.83
CA PRO A 271 -4.41 -0.58 6.69
C PRO A 271 -2.89 -0.54 6.82
N PHE A 272 -2.24 -1.71 6.70
CA PHE A 272 -0.79 -1.88 6.69
C PHE A 272 -0.04 -1.41 7.96
N GLU A 273 -0.74 -1.13 9.05
CA GLU A 273 -0.11 -0.83 10.35
C GLU A 273 0.70 -2.03 10.89
N PRO A 274 0.15 -3.28 10.90
CA PRO A 274 0.92 -4.46 11.29
C PRO A 274 2.12 -4.71 10.36
N GLU A 275 1.93 -4.57 9.06
CA GLU A 275 2.97 -4.78 8.06
C GLU A 275 4.11 -3.76 8.19
N ALA A 276 3.79 -2.52 8.56
CA ALA A 276 4.78 -1.47 8.81
C ALA A 276 5.60 -1.74 10.08
N TYR A 277 4.94 -2.22 11.13
CA TYR A 277 5.62 -2.71 12.33
C TYR A 277 6.55 -3.87 11.99
N ASP A 278 6.07 -4.88 11.28
CA ASP A 278 6.85 -6.06 10.90
C ASP A 278 8.04 -5.69 10.01
N ALA A 279 7.87 -4.79 9.05
CA ALA A 279 8.97 -4.33 8.19
C ALA A 279 10.09 -3.66 9.01
N ALA A 280 9.74 -2.85 9.99
CA ALA A 280 10.70 -2.22 10.89
C ALA A 280 11.34 -3.23 11.85
N ALA A 281 10.55 -4.16 12.40
CA ALA A 281 11.03 -5.22 13.28
C ALA A 281 12.04 -6.13 12.57
N LEU A 282 11.81 -6.49 11.30
CA LEU A 282 12.74 -7.26 10.50
C LEU A 282 14.10 -6.56 10.35
N ILE A 283 14.13 -5.24 10.14
CA ILE A 283 15.37 -4.46 10.09
C ILE A 283 16.11 -4.56 11.44
N ALA A 284 15.40 -4.36 12.56
CA ALA A 284 16.00 -4.43 13.88
C ALA A 284 16.55 -5.83 14.21
N LEU A 285 15.80 -6.87 13.87
CA LEU A 285 16.20 -8.27 14.06
C LEU A 285 17.39 -8.66 13.18
N ALA A 286 17.46 -8.17 11.94
CA ALA A 286 18.63 -8.40 11.08
C ALA A 286 19.90 -7.76 11.64
N ILE A 287 19.80 -6.54 12.20
CA ILE A 287 20.90 -5.88 12.91
C ILE A 287 21.34 -6.71 14.12
N GLN A 288 20.39 -7.19 14.90
CA GLN A 288 20.65 -8.05 16.07
C GLN A 288 21.33 -9.37 15.65
N ALA A 289 20.78 -10.06 14.67
CA ALA A 289 21.29 -11.35 14.19
C ALA A 289 22.73 -11.24 13.65
N GLY A 290 23.01 -10.19 12.89
CA GLY A 290 24.35 -9.91 12.37
C GLY A 290 25.29 -9.25 13.38
N ASN A 291 24.78 -8.83 14.53
CA ASN A 291 25.50 -8.00 15.53
C ASN A 291 26.23 -6.81 14.85
N SER A 292 25.59 -6.22 13.84
CA SER A 292 26.18 -5.18 12.99
C SER A 292 25.10 -4.38 12.27
N ALA A 293 25.26 -3.07 12.20
CA ALA A 293 24.43 -2.16 11.40
C ALA A 293 25.02 -1.90 9.99
N GLU A 294 26.05 -2.62 9.58
CA GLU A 294 26.55 -2.51 8.22
C GLU A 294 25.52 -3.01 7.21
N ARG A 295 25.32 -2.29 6.11
CA ARG A 295 24.31 -2.58 5.07
C ARG A 295 24.37 -4.02 4.56
N ALA A 296 25.60 -4.52 4.29
CA ALA A 296 25.81 -5.89 3.85
C ALA A 296 25.44 -6.94 4.92
N SER A 297 25.64 -6.63 6.20
CA SER A 297 25.24 -7.50 7.30
C SER A 297 23.72 -7.55 7.43
N ILE A 298 23.03 -6.41 7.31
CA ILE A 298 21.56 -6.34 7.36
C ILE A 298 20.98 -7.19 6.23
N GLN A 299 21.43 -6.99 4.99
CA GLN A 299 20.96 -7.76 3.83
C GLN A 299 21.19 -9.27 4.00
N ALA A 300 22.32 -9.68 4.56
CA ALA A 300 22.64 -11.09 4.76
C ALA A 300 21.83 -11.77 5.89
N ASN A 301 21.20 -10.99 6.77
CA ASN A 301 20.48 -11.50 7.94
C ASN A 301 18.97 -11.19 7.92
N ILE A 302 18.44 -10.68 6.79
CA ILE A 302 17.02 -10.35 6.69
C ILE A 302 16.15 -11.59 6.45
N MET A 303 16.73 -12.71 6.01
CA MET A 303 16.08 -14.01 5.78
C MET A 303 16.62 -15.07 6.73
#